data_18814b6192cfb698930081361a07c67e
#
_entry.id   18814b6192cfb698930081361a07c67e
#
_cell.length_a   1.000
_cell.length_b   1.000
_cell.length_c   1.000
_cell.angle_alpha   90.00
_cell.angle_beta   90.00
_cell.angle_gamma   90.00
#
_symmetry.space_group_name_H-M   'P 1'
#
loop_
_entity.id
_entity.type
_entity.pdbx_description
1 polymer ?
#
loop_
_entity_poly.entity_id
_entity_poly.type
_entity_poly.pdbx_seq_one_letter_code
_entity_poly.pdbx_strand_id
1 'polypeptide(L)' 'MQTKGKVTGIVSNLVTVTIDGPVAENELCHIKLGDTNLLAEVIKVTGDKASVQVFESTRGLQNGDSV' A
#
# COMPACT_ATOMS: atom_id res chain seq x y z
N MET A 1 -9.19 -11.61 7.04
CA MET A 1 -8.84 -11.95 5.66
C MET A 1 -7.70 -11.07 5.18
N GLN A 2 -6.77 -11.63 4.47
CA GLN A 2 -5.64 -10.87 3.98
C GLN A 2 -5.78 -10.62 2.49
N THR A 3 -5.77 -9.36 2.12
CA THR A 3 -5.77 -8.95 0.73
C THR A 3 -4.33 -8.60 0.36
N LYS A 4 -3.90 -9.05 -0.79
CA LYS A 4 -2.55 -8.80 -1.28
C LYS A 4 -2.60 -7.80 -2.42
N GLY A 5 -1.50 -7.12 -2.63
CA GLY A 5 -1.40 -6.17 -3.72
C GLY A 5 0.03 -5.83 -4.03
N LYS A 6 0.19 -4.95 -5.01
CA LYS A 6 1.50 -4.49 -5.44
C LYS A 6 1.49 -2.98 -5.60
N VAL A 7 2.61 -2.38 -5.26
CA VAL A 7 2.80 -0.94 -5.40
C VAL A 7 2.86 -0.59 -6.88
N THR A 8 2.05 0.38 -7.30
CA THR A 8 2.04 0.85 -8.69
C THR A 8 2.35 2.34 -8.82
N GLY A 9 2.36 3.09 -7.73
CA GLY A 9 2.72 4.51 -7.77
C GLY A 9 3.12 5.00 -6.40
N ILE A 10 4.06 5.92 -6.35
CA ILE A 10 4.58 6.48 -5.12
C ILE A 10 4.73 7.98 -5.29
N VAL A 11 4.05 8.76 -4.43
CA VAL A 11 4.21 10.20 -4.37
C VAL A 11 4.40 10.56 -2.90
N SER A 12 5.66 10.80 -2.51
CA SER A 12 6.00 11.04 -1.11
C SER A 12 5.48 9.88 -0.24
N ASN A 13 4.64 10.15 0.74
CA ASN A 13 4.08 9.11 1.62
C ASN A 13 2.74 8.56 1.12
N LEU A 14 2.28 9.00 -0.04
CA LEU A 14 1.05 8.48 -0.64
C LEU A 14 1.42 7.43 -1.69
N VAL A 15 0.95 6.22 -1.47
CA VAL A 15 1.30 5.09 -2.33
C VAL A 15 0.03 4.54 -2.95
N THR A 16 0.08 4.33 -4.27
CA THR A 16 -1.01 3.67 -4.98
C THR A 16 -0.66 2.20 -5.15
N VAL A 17 -1.60 1.34 -4.83
CA VAL A 17 -1.41 -0.11 -4.95
C VAL A 17 -2.52 -0.70 -5.80
N THR A 18 -2.17 -1.73 -6.57
CA THR A 18 -3.16 -2.59 -7.22
C THR A 18 -3.43 -3.74 -6.27
N ILE A 19 -4.69 -4.00 -5.96
CA ILE A 19 -5.08 -4.97 -4.95
C ILE A 19 -5.75 -6.18 -5.60
N ASP A 20 -5.55 -7.33 -4.97
CA ASP A 20 -6.09 -8.60 -5.40
C ASP A 20 -7.03 -9.11 -4.31
N GLY A 21 -8.21 -8.52 -4.24
CA GLY A 21 -9.20 -8.88 -3.26
C GLY A 21 -9.83 -7.66 -2.60
N PRO A 22 -10.76 -7.87 -1.68
CA PRO A 22 -11.47 -6.76 -1.04
C PRO A 22 -10.57 -6.04 -0.03
N VAL A 23 -10.73 -4.72 0.02
CA VAL A 23 -10.10 -3.88 1.01
C VAL A 23 -11.05 -2.72 1.31
N ALA A 24 -11.03 -2.23 2.54
CA ALA A 24 -11.90 -1.15 2.96
C ALA A 24 -11.10 0.10 3.29
N GLU A 25 -11.72 1.27 3.12
CA GLU A 25 -11.14 2.52 3.58
C GLU A 25 -10.95 2.47 5.09
N ASN A 26 -9.90 3.11 5.56
CA ASN A 26 -9.47 3.13 6.97
C ASN A 26 -8.90 1.81 7.47
N GLU A 27 -8.75 0.82 6.60
CA GLU A 27 -8.10 -0.43 6.96
C GLU A 27 -6.59 -0.23 7.01
N LEU A 28 -5.94 -0.88 7.97
CA LEU A 28 -4.48 -0.83 8.07
C LEU A 28 -3.87 -1.92 7.21
N CYS A 29 -2.72 -1.60 6.63
CA CYS A 29 -1.97 -2.57 5.82
C CYS A 29 -0.48 -2.37 6.04
N HIS A 30 0.29 -3.31 5.52
CA HIS A 30 1.75 -3.26 5.59
C HIS A 30 2.32 -3.38 4.19
N ILE A 31 3.32 -2.55 3.91
CA ILE A 31 4.05 -2.61 2.64
C ILE A 31 5.43 -3.18 2.94
N LYS A 32 5.81 -4.21 2.22
CA LYS A 32 7.12 -4.84 2.44
C LYS A 32 8.22 -4.03 1.79
N LEU A 33 9.22 -3.68 2.58
CA LEU A 33 10.43 -2.99 2.12
C LEU A 33 11.62 -3.76 2.69
N GLY A 34 12.18 -4.68 1.88
CA GLY A 34 13.24 -5.55 2.36
C GLY A 34 12.76 -6.37 3.55
N ASP A 35 13.46 -6.26 4.68
CA ASP A 35 13.09 -6.96 5.90
C ASP A 35 12.15 -6.13 6.79
N THR A 36 11.74 -4.96 6.32
CA THR A 36 10.91 -4.04 7.09
C THR A 36 9.52 -4.01 6.51
N ASN A 37 8.52 -3.92 7.39
CA ASN A 37 7.13 -3.70 6.98
C ASN A 37 6.75 -2.28 7.34
N LEU A 38 6.31 -1.51 6.35
CA LEU A 38 5.85 -0.14 6.57
C LEU A 38 4.37 -0.16 6.86
N LEU A 39 3.97 0.46 7.97
CA LEU A 39 2.56 0.55 8.32
C LEU A 39 1.90 1.65 7.50
N ALA A 40 0.72 1.35 6.98
CA ALA A 40 -0.02 2.29 6.15
C ALA A 40 -1.51 2.15 6.40
N GLU A 41 -2.26 3.18 6.02
CA GLU A 41 -3.71 3.19 6.13
C GLU A 41 -4.32 3.39 4.75
N VAL A 42 -5.33 2.61 4.41
CA VAL A 42 -6.07 2.74 3.16
C VAL A 42 -6.96 3.98 3.28
N ILE A 43 -6.74 4.97 2.41
CA ILE A 43 -7.51 6.21 2.46
C ILE A 43 -8.53 6.32 1.33
N LYS A 44 -8.36 5.56 0.25
CA LYS A 44 -9.30 5.58 -0.86
C LYS A 44 -9.21 4.27 -1.63
N VAL A 45 -10.37 3.76 -2.06
CA VAL A 45 -10.44 2.57 -2.90
C VAL A 45 -11.20 2.91 -4.17
N THR A 46 -10.64 2.56 -5.32
CA THR A 46 -11.27 2.79 -6.63
C THR A 46 -11.01 1.56 -7.49
N GLY A 47 -12.05 0.76 -7.74
CA GLY A 47 -11.89 -0.46 -8.52
C GLY A 47 -10.91 -1.41 -7.87
N ASP A 48 -9.89 -1.80 -8.61
CA ASP A 48 -8.84 -2.69 -8.12
C ASP A 48 -7.62 -1.94 -7.58
N LYS A 49 -7.76 -0.62 -7.36
CA LYS A 49 -6.66 0.21 -6.87
C LYS A 49 -7.05 0.85 -5.55
N ALA A 50 -6.06 1.04 -4.72
CA ALA A 50 -6.22 1.73 -3.45
C ALA A 50 -5.10 2.74 -3.27
N SER A 51 -5.43 3.87 -2.64
CA SER A 51 -4.44 4.83 -2.20
C SER A 51 -4.22 4.61 -0.71
N VAL A 52 -2.97 4.45 -0.32
CA VAL A 52 -2.62 4.22 1.08
C VAL A 52 -1.64 5.30 1.53
N GLN A 53 -1.83 5.75 2.75
CA GLN A 53 -0.91 6.69 3.38
C GLN A 53 0.03 5.92 4.28
N VAL A 54 1.34 6.04 4.00
CA VAL A 54 2.37 5.36 4.77
C VAL A 54 2.79 6.27 5.91
N PHE A 55 2.88 5.71 7.12
CA PHE A 55 3.24 6.48 8.30
C PHE A 55 4.74 6.65 8.48
N GLU A 56 5.53 5.94 7.68
CA GLU A 56 6.98 5.97 7.77
C GLU A 56 7.56 6.41 6.44
N SER A 57 8.89 6.52 6.37
CA SER A 57 9.55 6.91 5.13
C SER A 57 9.36 5.86 4.05
N THR A 58 9.04 6.31 2.83
CA THR A 58 8.91 5.42 1.67
C THR A 58 10.21 5.31 0.88
N ARG A 59 11.32 5.83 1.43
CA ARG A 59 12.62 5.78 0.75
C ARG A 59 12.99 4.33 0.46
N GLY A 60 13.34 4.04 -0.78
CA GLY A 60 13.68 2.69 -1.21
C GLY A 60 12.52 1.88 -1.72
N LEU A 61 11.29 2.35 -1.52
CA LEU A 61 10.10 1.65 -2.03
C LEU A 61 10.04 1.78 -3.55
N GLN A 62 9.63 0.70 -4.22
CA GLN A 62 9.59 0.64 -5.68
C GLN A 62 8.25 0.09 -6.14
N ASN A 63 7.87 0.44 -7.38
CA ASN A 63 6.73 -0.17 -8.02
C ASN A 63 6.95 -1.68 -8.11
N GLY A 64 5.91 -2.44 -7.84
CA GLY A 64 5.98 -3.90 -7.81
C GLY A 64 6.24 -4.48 -6.44
N ASP A 65 6.57 -3.65 -5.44
CA ASP A 65 6.74 -4.13 -4.08
C ASP A 65 5.41 -4.64 -3.53
N SER A 66 5.49 -5.63 -2.66
CA SER A 66 4.30 -6.29 -2.12
C SER A 66 3.63 -5.46 -1.02
N VAL A 67 2.33 -5.58 -0.96
CA VAL A 67 1.51 -4.90 0.04
C VAL A 67 0.76 -5.91 0.90
#